data_47c34b5ff498dad8fe532aaf8bab8183
#
_entry.id   47c34b5ff498dad8fe532aaf8bab8183
#
_cell.length_a   1.000
_cell.length_b   1.000
_cell.length_c   1.000
_cell.angle_alpha   90.00
_cell.angle_beta   90.00
_cell.angle_gamma   90.00
#
_symmetry.space_group_name_H-M   'P 1'
#
loop_
_entity.id
_entity.type
_entity.pdbx_description
1 polymer ?
#
loop_
_entity_poly.entity_id
_entity_poly.type
_entity_poly.pdbx_seq_one_letter_code
_entity_poly.pdbx_strand_id
1 'polypeptide(L)'
;MQEVFVRPDVKFSFVYDEWLNILLLARSRNLLKLFLSDIGLLAAQYANGIQMRILKGDKDINYGSIYENAVAQEIVAHGLEPYYYNSKKRGELDFVIELGGKVLPIEVKSGKDYTFHRALSNIMDCEGYDLPEALVLNNDNLSVDGRITYAPVYMVMFLEKGDTAPIEYKVDLGGLSNGYV
;
A
#
# COMPACT_ATOMS: atom_id res chain seq x y z
N MET A 1 -12.08 -9.83 17.80
CA MET A 1 -10.92 -9.95 16.89
C MET A 1 -11.24 -9.04 15.70
N GLN A 2 -10.54 -7.94 15.56
CA GLN A 2 -10.79 -7.00 14.47
C GLN A 2 -9.79 -7.33 13.36
N GLU A 3 -10.29 -7.94 12.30
CA GLU A 3 -9.49 -8.25 11.13
C GLU A 3 -9.34 -6.97 10.31
N VAL A 4 -8.12 -6.66 9.90
CA VAL A 4 -7.86 -5.57 8.97
C VAL A 4 -8.11 -6.11 7.57
N PHE A 5 -9.21 -5.70 6.98
CA PHE A 5 -9.48 -6.00 5.58
C PHE A 5 -8.83 -4.95 4.70
N VAL A 6 -8.01 -5.38 3.76
CA VAL A 6 -7.67 -4.53 2.64
C VAL A 6 -8.93 -4.43 1.78
N ARG A 7 -9.72 -3.37 1.97
CA ARG A 7 -11.00 -3.20 1.29
C ARG A 7 -10.79 -2.78 -0.16
N PRO A 8 -11.47 -3.43 -1.10
CA PRO A 8 -11.58 -2.93 -2.47
C PRO A 8 -12.75 -1.92 -2.63
N ASP A 9 -13.29 -1.36 -1.53
CA ASP A 9 -14.53 -0.59 -1.54
C ASP A 9 -14.29 0.90 -1.48
N VAL A 10 -13.78 1.51 -2.55
CA VAL A 10 -13.86 2.96 -2.66
C VAL A 10 -14.74 3.34 -3.85
N LYS A 11 -15.87 3.97 -3.53
CA LYS A 11 -16.63 4.77 -4.49
C LYS A 11 -15.87 6.08 -4.70
N PHE A 12 -15.03 6.16 -5.71
CA PHE A 12 -14.67 7.43 -6.30
C PHE A 12 -15.34 7.55 -7.65
N SER A 13 -16.34 8.43 -7.71
CA SER A 13 -16.83 8.99 -8.94
C SER A 13 -15.94 10.19 -9.27
N PHE A 14 -15.43 10.20 -10.50
CA PHE A 14 -14.72 11.28 -11.17
C PHE A 14 -13.24 11.46 -10.86
N VAL A 15 -12.40 10.73 -11.58
CA VAL A 15 -11.33 11.25 -12.43
C VAL A 15 -11.00 10.17 -13.45
N TYR A 16 -10.92 10.53 -14.71
CA TYR A 16 -10.40 9.69 -15.79
C TYR A 16 -8.91 9.48 -15.56
N ASP A 17 -8.58 8.38 -14.85
CA ASP A 17 -7.20 7.95 -14.72
C ASP A 17 -7.13 6.43 -14.77
N GLU A 18 -6.20 5.88 -15.51
CA GLU A 18 -6.00 4.43 -15.64
C GLU A 18 -5.72 3.74 -14.30
N TRP A 19 -5.31 4.50 -13.31
CA TRP A 19 -5.06 4.07 -11.92
C TRP A 19 -6.33 3.64 -11.19
N LEU A 20 -7.40 4.37 -11.37
CA LEU A 20 -8.71 3.99 -10.85
C LEU A 20 -9.11 2.60 -11.38
N ASN A 21 -8.72 2.27 -12.61
CA ASN A 21 -8.92 0.96 -13.19
C ASN A 21 -8.16 -0.15 -12.49
N ILE A 22 -6.98 0.09 -11.92
CA ILE A 22 -6.23 -0.93 -11.17
C ILE A 22 -6.91 -1.23 -9.84
N LEU A 23 -7.31 -0.21 -9.11
CA LEU A 23 -8.05 -0.36 -7.86
C LEU A 23 -9.42 -1.01 -8.12
N LEU A 24 -10.12 -0.62 -9.18
CA LEU A 24 -11.38 -1.22 -9.60
C LEU A 24 -11.23 -2.65 -10.12
N LEU A 25 -10.14 -2.99 -10.80
CA LEU A 25 -9.84 -4.34 -11.26
C LEU A 25 -9.51 -5.29 -10.09
N ALA A 26 -8.83 -4.81 -9.05
CA ALA A 26 -8.64 -5.56 -7.82
C ALA A 26 -10.00 -5.91 -7.19
N ARG A 27 -10.92 -4.94 -7.15
CA ARG A 27 -12.30 -5.11 -6.69
C ARG A 27 -13.09 -6.15 -7.49
N SER A 28 -12.98 -6.14 -8.82
CA SER A 28 -13.77 -7.02 -9.71
C SER A 28 -13.33 -8.48 -9.68
N ARG A 29 -12.15 -8.78 -9.15
CA ARG A 29 -11.53 -10.11 -9.16
C ARG A 29 -11.65 -10.88 -7.86
N ASN A 30 -12.34 -10.35 -6.83
CA ASN A 30 -12.38 -10.91 -5.47
C ASN A 30 -10.99 -11.25 -4.90
N LEU A 31 -9.99 -10.45 -5.23
CA LEU A 31 -8.66 -10.59 -4.70
C LEU A 31 -8.67 -10.02 -3.27
N LEU A 32 -8.22 -10.82 -2.31
CA LEU A 32 -8.27 -10.49 -0.89
C LEU A 32 -6.96 -10.89 -0.22
N LYS A 33 -6.33 -9.95 0.50
CA LYS A 33 -5.31 -10.21 1.51
C LYS A 33 -5.91 -9.94 2.88
N LEU A 34 -5.71 -10.84 3.83
CA LEU A 34 -6.15 -10.69 5.22
C LEU A 34 -4.95 -10.44 6.11
N PHE A 35 -5.05 -9.40 6.92
CA PHE A 35 -4.08 -9.08 7.96
C PHE A 35 -4.77 -9.04 9.32
N LEU A 36 -4.05 -9.38 10.36
CA LEU A 36 -4.54 -9.23 11.72
C LEU A 36 -4.29 -7.79 12.19
N SER A 37 -5.22 -7.27 12.99
CA SER A 37 -5.12 -5.91 13.56
C SER A 37 -3.95 -5.75 14.54
N ASP A 38 -3.32 -6.84 14.94
CA ASP A 38 -2.21 -6.86 15.88
C ASP A 38 -1.21 -7.95 15.51
N ILE A 39 0.05 -7.57 15.37
CA ILE A 39 1.15 -8.49 15.02
C ILE A 39 1.41 -9.53 16.12
N GLY A 40 1.15 -9.19 17.38
CA GLY A 40 1.25 -10.14 18.49
C GLY A 40 0.20 -11.24 18.38
N LEU A 41 -1.01 -10.92 17.92
CA LEU A 41 -2.04 -11.91 17.63
C LEU A 41 -1.62 -12.84 16.49
N LEU A 42 -0.97 -12.31 15.45
CA LEU A 42 -0.40 -13.13 14.38
C LEU A 42 0.69 -14.05 14.95
N ALA A 43 1.63 -13.51 15.70
CA ALA A 43 2.72 -14.28 16.30
C ALA A 43 2.20 -15.39 17.25
N ALA A 44 1.10 -15.12 17.97
CA ALA A 44 0.48 -16.10 18.86
C ALA A 44 -0.17 -17.30 18.14
N GLN A 45 -0.40 -17.21 16.84
CA GLN A 45 -0.94 -18.33 16.05
C GLN A 45 0.15 -19.33 15.62
N TYR A 46 1.42 -18.96 15.70
CA TYR A 46 2.51 -19.88 15.41
C TYR A 46 2.68 -20.91 16.53
N ALA A 47 3.21 -22.07 16.20
CA ALA A 47 3.57 -23.09 17.20
C ALA A 47 4.57 -22.52 18.22
N ASN A 48 4.46 -22.93 19.49
CA ASN A 48 5.26 -22.40 20.60
C ASN A 48 6.77 -22.34 20.31
N GLY A 49 7.32 -23.36 19.65
CA GLY A 49 8.74 -23.38 19.27
C GLY A 49 9.11 -22.25 18.28
N ILE A 50 8.22 -21.90 17.37
CA ILE A 50 8.41 -20.81 16.40
C ILE A 50 8.26 -19.46 17.11
N GLN A 51 7.28 -19.32 17.99
CA GLN A 51 7.10 -18.08 18.79
C GLN A 51 8.39 -17.73 19.54
N MET A 52 8.99 -18.70 20.20
CA MET A 52 10.24 -18.50 20.94
C MET A 52 11.42 -18.14 20.03
N ARG A 53 11.46 -18.68 18.82
CA ARG A 53 12.47 -18.31 17.82
C ARG A 53 12.27 -16.90 17.30
N ILE A 54 11.01 -16.48 17.04
CA ILE A 54 10.65 -15.10 16.66
C ILE A 54 11.12 -14.13 17.74
N LEU A 55 10.79 -14.39 19.01
CA LEU A 55 11.18 -13.53 20.14
C LEU A 55 12.70 -13.42 20.31
N LYS A 56 13.44 -14.45 19.92
CA LYS A 56 14.92 -14.46 19.95
C LYS A 56 15.55 -13.81 18.73
N GLY A 57 14.76 -13.37 17.75
CA GLY A 57 15.28 -12.79 16.51
C GLY A 57 16.03 -13.80 15.63
N ASP A 58 15.59 -15.06 15.62
CA ASP A 58 16.22 -16.13 14.85
C ASP A 58 16.17 -15.85 13.35
N LYS A 59 17.32 -15.76 12.71
CA LYS A 59 17.46 -15.37 11.30
C LYS A 59 17.00 -16.41 10.29
N ASP A 60 16.79 -17.65 10.73
CA ASP A 60 16.36 -18.75 9.88
C ASP A 60 14.83 -18.82 9.73
N ILE A 61 14.10 -17.90 10.36
CA ILE A 61 12.65 -17.78 10.21
C ILE A 61 12.33 -16.88 9.03
N ASN A 62 11.32 -17.26 8.24
CA ASN A 62 10.74 -16.37 7.25
C ASN A 62 9.83 -15.34 7.94
N TYR A 63 10.30 -14.12 8.04
CA TYR A 63 9.57 -13.00 8.63
C TYR A 63 8.64 -12.27 7.63
N GLY A 64 8.52 -12.72 6.40
CA GLY A 64 7.75 -12.02 5.34
C GLY A 64 6.35 -11.67 5.79
N SER A 65 5.55 -12.65 6.22
CA SER A 65 4.17 -12.42 6.67
C SER A 65 4.07 -11.55 7.92
N ILE A 66 5.06 -11.60 8.82
CA ILE A 66 5.12 -10.75 10.02
C ILE A 66 5.37 -9.30 9.63
N TYR A 67 6.29 -9.05 8.69
CA TYR A 67 6.60 -7.72 8.20
C TYR A 67 5.44 -7.13 7.40
N GLU A 68 4.86 -7.91 6.50
CA GLU A 68 3.66 -7.46 5.76
C GLU A 68 2.53 -7.11 6.72
N ASN A 69 2.28 -7.93 7.76
CA ASN A 69 1.23 -7.65 8.74
C ASN A 69 1.55 -6.39 9.57
N ALA A 70 2.80 -6.17 9.97
CA ALA A 70 3.22 -4.97 10.69
C ALA A 70 3.00 -3.72 9.83
N VAL A 71 3.39 -3.78 8.56
CA VAL A 71 3.20 -2.68 7.60
C VAL A 71 1.71 -2.40 7.37
N ALA A 72 0.88 -3.44 7.20
CA ALA A 72 -0.57 -3.27 7.06
C ALA A 72 -1.19 -2.59 8.29
N GLN A 73 -0.77 -3.01 9.50
CA GLN A 73 -1.21 -2.42 10.76
C GLN A 73 -0.86 -0.93 10.85
N GLU A 74 0.38 -0.56 10.53
CA GLU A 74 0.83 0.84 10.56
C GLU A 74 0.11 1.71 9.51
N ILE A 75 -0.02 1.24 8.28
CA ILE A 75 -0.76 1.95 7.21
C ILE A 75 -2.18 2.30 7.69
N VAL A 76 -2.89 1.32 8.28
CA VAL A 76 -4.26 1.53 8.77
C VAL A 76 -4.28 2.42 10.02
N ALA A 77 -3.31 2.28 10.93
CA ALA A 77 -3.20 3.12 12.12
C ALA A 77 -3.01 4.61 11.78
N HIS A 78 -2.35 4.91 10.66
CA HIS A 78 -2.19 6.27 10.13
C HIS A 78 -3.37 6.76 9.27
N GLY A 79 -4.47 6.01 9.24
CA GLY A 79 -5.69 6.38 8.50
C GLY A 79 -5.53 6.30 6.98
N LEU A 80 -4.52 5.57 6.50
CA LEU A 80 -4.32 5.26 5.10
C LEU A 80 -5.06 3.97 4.74
N GLU A 81 -5.53 3.86 3.49
CA GLU A 81 -6.18 2.65 2.99
C GLU A 81 -5.18 1.81 2.20
N PRO A 82 -4.84 0.59 2.68
CA PRO A 82 -3.98 -0.29 1.94
C PRO A 82 -4.79 -1.03 0.86
N TYR A 83 -4.28 -0.99 -0.35
CA TYR A 83 -4.70 -1.83 -1.47
C TYR A 83 -3.55 -2.76 -1.82
N TYR A 84 -3.82 -3.83 -2.57
CA TYR A 84 -2.77 -4.60 -3.17
C TYR A 84 -3.03 -4.82 -4.67
N TYR A 85 -1.97 -5.05 -5.40
CA TYR A 85 -2.03 -5.27 -6.82
C TYR A 85 -1.58 -6.69 -7.16
N ASN A 86 -2.35 -7.39 -7.99
CA ASN A 86 -1.98 -8.70 -8.49
C ASN A 86 -2.35 -8.85 -9.97
N SER A 87 -1.39 -9.15 -10.80
CA SER A 87 -1.56 -9.36 -12.23
C SER A 87 -0.74 -10.54 -12.72
N LYS A 88 -1.36 -11.42 -13.52
CA LYS A 88 -0.65 -12.56 -14.15
C LYS A 88 0.55 -12.13 -15.00
N LYS A 89 0.49 -10.93 -15.59
CA LYS A 89 1.53 -10.42 -16.48
C LYS A 89 2.65 -9.70 -15.74
N ARG A 90 2.34 -8.95 -14.68
CA ARG A 90 3.29 -8.04 -14.02
C ARG A 90 3.74 -8.53 -12.66
N GLY A 91 2.99 -9.43 -12.03
CA GLY A 91 3.27 -9.94 -10.68
C GLY A 91 2.38 -9.30 -9.62
N GLU A 92 2.79 -9.44 -8.37
CA GLU A 92 2.08 -8.98 -7.19
C GLU A 92 2.91 -7.91 -6.46
N LEU A 93 2.24 -6.84 -5.99
CA LEU A 93 2.76 -5.88 -5.02
C LEU A 93 2.10 -6.13 -3.67
N ASP A 94 2.85 -5.92 -2.60
CA ASP A 94 2.32 -6.13 -1.26
C ASP A 94 1.27 -5.09 -0.92
N PHE A 95 1.56 -3.81 -1.16
CA PHE A 95 0.63 -2.72 -0.93
C PHE A 95 0.69 -1.66 -2.03
N VAL A 96 -0.43 -0.99 -2.18
CA VAL A 96 -0.56 0.25 -2.94
C VAL A 96 -1.38 1.19 -2.07
N ILE A 97 -0.90 2.40 -1.84
CA ILE A 97 -1.63 3.43 -1.07
C ILE A 97 -1.76 4.71 -1.88
N GLU A 98 -2.73 5.54 -1.52
CA GLU A 98 -2.80 6.93 -1.96
C GLU A 98 -2.14 7.79 -0.89
N LEU A 99 -1.16 8.60 -1.29
CA LEU A 99 -0.42 9.50 -0.41
C LEU A 99 -0.28 10.88 -1.07
N GLY A 100 -0.94 11.88 -0.49
CA GLY A 100 -0.88 13.25 -1.03
C GLY A 100 -1.39 13.40 -2.46
N GLY A 101 -2.42 12.66 -2.86
CA GLY A 101 -2.98 12.66 -4.20
C GLY A 101 -2.21 11.84 -5.23
N LYS A 102 -1.19 11.08 -4.80
CA LYS A 102 -0.38 10.22 -5.65
C LYS A 102 -0.50 8.77 -5.22
N VAL A 103 -0.32 7.88 -6.18
CA VAL A 103 -0.26 6.44 -5.89
C VAL A 103 1.17 6.05 -5.53
N LEU A 104 1.35 5.43 -4.37
CA LEU A 104 2.61 4.92 -3.87
C LEU A 104 2.56 3.38 -3.78
N PRO A 105 3.25 2.66 -4.68
CA PRO A 105 3.49 1.23 -4.53
C PRO A 105 4.47 0.98 -3.39
N ILE A 106 4.19 -0.06 -2.60
CA ILE A 106 5.03 -0.48 -1.48
C ILE A 106 5.29 -1.97 -1.59
N GLU A 107 6.56 -2.34 -1.52
CA GLU A 107 7.04 -3.73 -1.44
C GLU A 107 7.71 -3.96 -0.10
N VAL A 108 7.49 -5.11 0.52
CA VAL A 108 8.02 -5.46 1.85
C VAL A 108 9.00 -6.62 1.73
N LYS A 109 10.22 -6.42 2.17
CA LYS A 109 11.30 -7.40 2.09
C LYS A 109 11.91 -7.68 3.47
N SER A 110 11.75 -8.89 3.97
CA SER A 110 12.37 -9.34 5.23
C SER A 110 13.77 -9.96 5.06
N GLY A 111 14.17 -10.25 3.82
CA GLY A 111 15.45 -10.87 3.47
C GLY A 111 16.52 -9.87 3.05
N LYS A 112 17.71 -10.40 2.71
CA LYS A 112 18.85 -9.60 2.26
C LYS A 112 18.74 -9.15 0.79
N ASP A 113 17.96 -9.88 -0.02
CA ASP A 113 17.82 -9.63 -1.46
C ASP A 113 16.69 -8.61 -1.75
N TYR A 114 16.64 -7.54 -0.98
CA TYR A 114 15.57 -6.54 -1.04
C TYR A 114 15.61 -5.70 -2.32
N THR A 115 16.75 -5.63 -3.01
CA THR A 115 16.87 -4.95 -4.30
C THR A 115 16.26 -5.74 -5.47
N PHE A 116 15.89 -7.01 -5.22
CA PHE A 116 15.23 -7.83 -6.22
C PHE A 116 13.72 -7.81 -6.04
N HIS A 117 13.05 -6.93 -6.79
CA HIS A 117 11.60 -6.70 -6.75
C HIS A 117 11.00 -6.62 -8.16
N ARG A 118 11.01 -7.76 -8.85
CA ARG A 118 10.60 -7.86 -10.26
C ARG A 118 9.21 -7.29 -10.55
N ALA A 119 8.24 -7.53 -9.68
CA ALA A 119 6.88 -7.03 -9.86
C ALA A 119 6.84 -5.50 -9.80
N LEU A 120 7.51 -4.91 -8.80
CA LEU A 120 7.61 -3.46 -8.65
C LEU A 120 8.28 -2.83 -9.88
N SER A 121 9.42 -3.37 -10.35
CA SER A 121 10.09 -2.88 -11.55
C SER A 121 9.18 -2.93 -12.79
N ASN A 122 8.48 -4.06 -13.01
CA ASN A 122 7.55 -4.22 -14.14
C ASN A 122 6.39 -3.21 -14.12
N ILE A 123 5.99 -2.74 -12.94
CA ILE A 123 4.90 -1.80 -12.77
C ILE A 123 5.41 -0.37 -12.94
N MET A 124 6.58 -0.05 -12.36
CA MET A 124 7.23 1.26 -12.50
C MET A 124 7.60 1.59 -13.96
N ASP A 125 7.85 0.57 -14.80
CA ASP A 125 8.18 0.71 -16.22
C ASP A 125 6.94 0.68 -17.13
N CYS A 126 5.74 0.64 -16.58
CA CYS A 126 4.52 0.59 -17.36
C CYS A 126 4.14 1.97 -17.88
N GLU A 127 4.13 2.17 -19.19
CA GLU A 127 3.82 3.45 -19.84
C GLU A 127 2.42 4.01 -19.53
N GLY A 128 1.47 3.20 -19.10
CA GLY A 128 0.13 3.65 -18.72
C GLY A 128 0.00 4.05 -17.24
N TYR A 129 1.11 4.02 -16.49
CA TYR A 129 1.09 4.25 -15.04
C TYR A 129 1.99 5.42 -14.67
N ASP A 130 1.39 6.53 -14.22
CA ASP A 130 2.14 7.68 -13.70
C ASP A 130 2.55 7.43 -12.24
N LEU A 131 3.63 6.68 -12.04
CA LEU A 131 4.21 6.40 -10.74
C LEU A 131 5.47 7.24 -10.54
N PRO A 132 5.37 8.35 -9.81
CA PRO A 132 6.53 9.21 -9.57
C PRO A 132 7.56 8.53 -8.67
N GLU A 133 7.13 7.68 -7.75
CA GLU A 133 7.98 7.05 -6.75
C GLU A 133 7.42 5.70 -6.29
N ALA A 134 8.26 4.89 -5.65
CA ALA A 134 7.91 3.63 -5.01
C ALA A 134 8.73 3.46 -3.73
N LEU A 135 8.23 2.65 -2.79
CA LEU A 135 8.86 2.37 -1.52
C LEU A 135 9.14 0.87 -1.37
N VAL A 136 10.37 0.53 -1.03
CA VAL A 136 10.76 -0.83 -0.63
C VAL A 136 11.15 -0.81 0.84
N LEU A 137 10.32 -1.42 1.67
CA LEU A 137 10.58 -1.56 3.11
C LEU A 137 11.43 -2.80 3.37
N ASN A 138 12.55 -2.63 4.05
CA ASN A 138 13.55 -3.68 4.25
C ASN A 138 14.23 -3.60 5.63
N ASN A 139 15.31 -4.36 5.85
CA ASN A 139 16.09 -4.37 7.09
C ASN A 139 17.39 -3.58 7.01
N ASP A 140 17.64 -2.90 5.91
CA ASP A 140 18.87 -2.17 5.68
C ASP A 140 18.66 -0.65 5.83
N ASN A 141 19.70 0.14 5.63
CA ASN A 141 19.66 1.58 5.75
C ASN A 141 18.88 2.23 4.61
N LEU A 142 18.48 3.48 4.86
CA LEU A 142 17.82 4.31 3.87
C LEU A 142 18.73 4.54 2.65
N SER A 143 18.22 4.28 1.47
CA SER A 143 18.88 4.58 0.21
C SER A 143 17.85 4.87 -0.89
N VAL A 144 18.29 5.53 -1.96
CA VAL A 144 17.43 5.89 -3.11
C VAL A 144 18.12 5.45 -4.39
N ASP A 145 17.37 4.77 -5.25
CA ASP A 145 17.81 4.41 -6.61
C ASP A 145 16.72 4.81 -7.61
N GLY A 146 17.00 5.86 -8.38
CA GLY A 146 16.04 6.45 -9.32
C GLY A 146 14.75 6.88 -8.63
N ARG A 147 13.63 6.23 -8.95
CA ARG A 147 12.30 6.48 -8.37
C ARG A 147 11.97 5.58 -7.18
N ILE A 148 12.91 4.74 -6.74
CA ILE A 148 12.67 3.77 -5.67
C ILE A 148 13.42 4.21 -4.42
N THR A 149 12.69 4.38 -3.33
CA THR A 149 13.24 4.60 -2.01
C THR A 149 13.26 3.27 -1.25
N TYR A 150 14.43 2.87 -0.82
CA TYR A 150 14.64 1.74 0.09
C TYR A 150 14.72 2.27 1.50
N ALA A 151 13.86 1.80 2.39
CA ALA A 151 13.81 2.30 3.76
C ALA A 151 13.71 1.16 4.77
N PRO A 152 14.30 1.32 5.98
CA PRO A 152 14.06 0.39 7.07
C PRO A 152 12.55 0.22 7.33
N VAL A 153 12.11 -1.01 7.60
CA VAL A 153 10.68 -1.32 7.75
C VAL A 153 9.98 -0.45 8.80
N TYR A 154 10.68 -0.06 9.88
CA TYR A 154 10.11 0.82 10.90
C TYR A 154 9.80 2.24 10.40
N MET A 155 10.36 2.66 9.27
CA MET A 155 10.06 3.98 8.71
C MET A 155 8.63 4.08 8.16
N VAL A 156 7.90 2.98 8.02
CA VAL A 156 6.47 3.00 7.71
C VAL A 156 5.66 3.84 8.71
N MET A 157 6.13 3.95 9.96
CA MET A 157 5.52 4.78 11.01
C MET A 157 5.54 6.29 10.69
N PHE A 158 6.31 6.74 9.71
CA PHE A 158 6.38 8.14 9.29
C PHE A 158 5.53 8.42 8.03
N LEU A 159 4.80 7.44 7.52
CA LEU A 159 3.84 7.67 6.45
C LEU A 159 2.64 8.43 7.03
N GLU A 160 2.47 9.66 6.62
CA GLU A 160 1.36 10.51 7.07
C GLU A 160 0.43 10.79 5.90
N LYS A 161 -0.87 10.74 6.18
CA LYS A 161 -1.87 11.18 5.21
C LYS A 161 -1.68 12.68 5.00
N GLY A 162 -1.19 13.07 3.83
CA GLY A 162 -1.01 14.48 3.49
C GLY A 162 -2.34 15.24 3.58
N ASP A 163 -2.27 16.50 4.00
CA ASP A 163 -3.42 17.39 3.95
C ASP A 163 -3.82 17.60 2.48
N THR A 164 -4.90 16.96 2.06
CA THR A 164 -5.54 17.30 0.79
C THR A 164 -6.24 18.65 0.99
N ALA A 165 -5.75 19.69 0.33
CA ALA A 165 -6.42 20.97 0.33
C ALA A 165 -7.91 20.77 -0.07
N PRO A 166 -8.87 21.38 0.65
CA PRO A 166 -10.27 21.23 0.31
C PRO A 166 -10.49 21.74 -1.12
N ILE A 167 -11.12 20.91 -1.96
CA ILE A 167 -11.47 21.32 -3.32
C ILE A 167 -12.64 22.29 -3.20
N GLU A 168 -12.39 23.58 -3.33
CA GLU A 168 -13.44 24.58 -3.41
C GLU A 168 -14.04 24.60 -4.83
N TYR A 169 -15.24 24.09 -4.98
CA TYR A 169 -16.00 24.23 -6.22
C TYR A 169 -16.67 25.60 -6.22
N LYS A 170 -16.20 26.51 -7.08
CA LYS A 170 -16.94 27.72 -7.41
C LYS A 170 -17.95 27.40 -8.50
N VAL A 171 -19.21 27.26 -8.11
CA VAL A 171 -20.31 27.11 -9.08
C VAL A 171 -20.70 28.49 -9.54
N ASP A 172 -20.48 28.78 -10.82
CA ASP A 172 -20.99 30.00 -11.43
C ASP A 172 -22.48 29.81 -11.73
N LEU A 173 -23.33 30.44 -10.94
CA LEU A 173 -24.78 30.46 -11.11
C LEU A 173 -25.27 31.59 -12.01
N GLY A 174 -24.37 32.41 -12.58
CA GLY A 174 -24.72 33.58 -13.43
C GLY A 174 -25.54 33.21 -14.65
N GLY A 175 -25.46 31.99 -15.15
CA GLY A 175 -26.29 31.52 -16.27
C GLY A 175 -27.74 31.17 -15.94
N LEU A 176 -28.12 31.10 -14.64
CA LEU A 176 -29.47 30.72 -14.22
C LEU A 176 -30.44 31.90 -14.04
N SER A 177 -29.93 33.13 -14.12
CA SER A 177 -30.73 34.33 -13.88
C SER A 177 -31.50 34.87 -15.10
N ASN A 178 -31.40 34.27 -16.30
CA ASN A 178 -32.00 34.79 -17.53
C ASN A 178 -33.08 33.86 -18.13
N GLY A 179 -34.01 33.41 -17.35
CA GLY A 179 -35.04 32.55 -17.92
C GLY A 179 -36.39 32.49 -17.23
N TYR A 180 -36.95 33.66 -16.85
CA TYR A 180 -38.42 33.80 -16.63
C TYR A 180 -38.76 35.30 -16.57
N VAL A 181 -39.12 35.87 -17.71
CA VAL A 181 -40.04 36.98 -17.83
C VAL A 181 -41.08 36.59 -18.88
#